data_52467131a9357640a7e530859b266ac1
#
_entry.id   52467131a9357640a7e530859b266ac1
#
_cell.length_a   1.000
_cell.length_b   1.000
_cell.length_c   1.000
_cell.angle_alpha   90.00
_cell.angle_beta   90.00
_cell.angle_gamma   90.00
#
_symmetry.space_group_name_H-M   'P 1'
#
loop_
_entity.id
_entity.type
_entity.pdbx_description
1 polymer ?
#
loop_
_entity_poly.entity_id
_entity_poly.type
_entity_poly.pdbx_seq_one_letter_code
_entity_poly.pdbx_strand_id
1 'polypeptide(L)'
;MVVSIDNGNKQTKTGRGAVFTSGVTVSTTMPGFGSDILHWKDKYYMLSSKRGAYLRNKTTNEDCFVLTLYGIAKDLIASGVRSGTGQTVPITLLVGLPPAHYGAQFKSFRSYFLNRGPIEFALDGQEFRIRIDDCKVYVQGFGALMSVYGQVRNLSNAVVVDMGGFTLDYLPVKSGAPCVAECGSLDDGVIKLYNKVLSRCNGELDLLPSEDDVDAVLQNRQSDLPGEVKQLMRAAAAEYVDDLSLIHI
;
A
#
# COMPACT_ATOMS: atom_id res chain seq x y z
N MET A 1 -6.50 14.74 -14.69
CA MET A 1 -6.32 13.27 -14.76
C MET A 1 -6.74 12.63 -13.45
N VAL A 2 -7.36 11.44 -13.46
CA VAL A 2 -7.64 10.68 -12.23
C VAL A 2 -6.48 9.75 -11.95
N VAL A 3 -5.95 9.78 -10.72
CA VAL A 3 -4.87 8.94 -10.22
C VAL A 3 -5.33 8.29 -8.92
N SER A 4 -5.25 6.98 -8.84
CA SER A 4 -5.60 6.20 -7.65
C SER A 4 -4.33 5.64 -7.02
N ILE A 5 -4.15 5.89 -5.72
CA ILE A 5 -2.97 5.43 -4.98
C ILE A 5 -3.41 4.79 -3.67
N ASP A 6 -3.06 3.55 -3.51
CA ASP A 6 -3.13 2.86 -2.22
C ASP A 6 -1.77 2.99 -1.51
N ASN A 7 -1.71 3.86 -0.54
CA ASN A 7 -0.55 4.06 0.33
C ASN A 7 -0.55 3.01 1.46
N GLY A 8 -0.41 1.73 1.11
CA GLY A 8 -0.28 0.65 2.09
C GLY A 8 0.97 0.79 2.95
N ASN A 9 1.00 0.15 4.12
CA ASN A 9 2.17 0.20 5.02
C ASN A 9 3.34 -0.70 4.56
N LYS A 10 3.07 -1.75 3.78
CA LYS A 10 4.11 -2.62 3.18
C LYS A 10 4.48 -2.11 1.79
N GLN A 11 3.48 -1.86 0.96
CA GLN A 11 3.64 -1.47 -0.43
C GLN A 11 2.67 -0.35 -0.80
N THR A 12 3.15 0.57 -1.63
CA THR A 12 2.32 1.55 -2.32
C THR A 12 1.96 0.99 -3.70
N LYS A 13 0.68 1.10 -4.06
CA LYS A 13 0.15 0.60 -5.34
C LYS A 13 -0.58 1.70 -6.06
N THR A 14 -0.50 1.71 -7.39
CA THR A 14 -1.23 2.68 -8.22
C THR A 14 -2.31 2.00 -9.05
N GLY A 15 -3.31 2.78 -9.46
CA GLY A 15 -4.40 2.27 -10.29
C GLY A 15 -3.96 1.78 -11.67
N ARG A 16 -2.74 2.11 -12.13
CA ARG A 16 -2.15 1.66 -13.40
C ARG A 16 -1.13 0.53 -13.23
N GLY A 17 -1.07 -0.07 -12.02
CA GLY A 17 -0.32 -1.29 -11.77
C GLY A 17 1.11 -1.09 -11.29
N ALA A 18 1.57 0.14 -11.01
CA ALA A 18 2.85 0.31 -10.34
C ALA A 18 2.73 -0.16 -8.88
N VAL A 19 3.73 -0.94 -8.43
CA VAL A 19 3.84 -1.45 -7.06
C VAL A 19 5.27 -1.25 -6.60
N PHE A 20 5.44 -0.66 -5.43
CA PHE A 20 6.77 -0.44 -4.83
C PHE A 20 6.69 -0.41 -3.30
N THR A 21 7.81 -0.66 -2.63
CA THR A 21 7.89 -0.69 -1.16
C THR A 21 7.52 0.68 -0.58
N SER A 22 6.70 0.69 0.47
CA SER A 22 6.34 1.91 1.21
C SER A 22 7.46 2.31 2.18
N GLY A 23 8.59 2.72 1.63
CA GLY A 23 9.74 3.23 2.37
C GLY A 23 10.57 4.14 1.48
N VAL A 24 11.09 5.21 2.05
CA VAL A 24 11.96 6.17 1.37
C VAL A 24 13.18 6.46 2.20
N THR A 25 14.30 6.69 1.51
CA THR A 25 15.49 7.31 2.08
C THR A 25 15.63 8.71 1.51
N VAL A 26 16.16 9.65 2.28
CA VAL A 26 16.30 11.05 1.89
C VAL A 26 17.77 11.46 1.91
N SER A 27 18.18 12.27 0.92
CA SER A 27 19.50 12.87 0.83
C SER A 27 19.38 14.33 0.41
N THR A 28 20.29 15.18 0.84
CA THR A 28 20.45 16.57 0.35
C THR A 28 21.37 16.67 -0.86
N THR A 29 22.09 15.59 -1.18
CA THR A 29 22.95 15.51 -2.37
C THR A 29 22.40 14.49 -3.33
N MET A 30 22.56 14.73 -4.63
CA MET A 30 22.14 13.80 -5.67
C MET A 30 22.88 12.46 -5.50
N PRO A 31 22.14 11.34 -5.40
CA PRO A 31 22.77 10.02 -5.36
C PRO A 31 23.55 9.74 -6.64
N GLY A 32 24.76 9.18 -6.49
CA GLY A 32 25.61 8.86 -7.63
C GLY A 32 25.15 7.67 -8.46
N PHE A 33 24.29 6.83 -7.90
CA PHE A 33 23.76 5.60 -8.52
C PHE A 33 22.32 5.36 -8.06
N GLY A 34 21.54 4.66 -8.88
CA GLY A 34 20.18 4.22 -8.56
C GLY A 34 19.19 4.58 -9.65
N SER A 35 18.04 3.96 -9.57
CA SER A 35 16.84 4.29 -10.33
C SER A 35 15.76 4.78 -9.36
N ASP A 36 14.69 5.35 -9.90
CA ASP A 36 13.61 5.90 -9.11
C ASP A 36 14.10 7.01 -8.14
N ILE A 37 14.99 7.90 -8.62
CA ILE A 37 15.45 9.06 -7.84
C ILE A 37 14.42 10.18 -8.01
N LEU A 38 13.69 10.49 -6.95
CA LEU A 38 12.74 11.61 -6.95
C LEU A 38 13.39 12.84 -6.33
N HIS A 39 13.38 13.96 -7.06
CA HIS A 39 13.84 15.27 -6.58
C HIS A 39 12.64 16.16 -6.29
N TRP A 40 12.51 16.62 -5.04
CA TRP A 40 11.45 17.52 -4.59
C TRP A 40 11.90 18.36 -3.40
N LYS A 41 11.67 19.69 -3.45
CA LYS A 41 12.04 20.65 -2.39
C LYS A 41 13.52 20.54 -1.98
N ASP A 42 14.43 20.62 -2.93
CA ASP A 42 15.88 20.54 -2.71
C ASP A 42 16.37 19.27 -2.01
N LYS A 43 15.57 18.20 -2.05
CA LYS A 43 15.91 16.89 -1.53
C LYS A 43 15.73 15.81 -2.57
N TYR A 44 16.59 14.81 -2.48
CA TYR A 44 16.52 13.60 -3.28
C TYR A 44 15.98 12.46 -2.42
N TYR A 45 15.02 11.75 -2.96
CA TYR A 45 14.41 10.61 -2.32
C TYR A 45 14.67 9.38 -3.19
N MET A 46 14.88 8.25 -2.54
CA MET A 46 15.01 6.95 -3.19
C MET A 46 14.06 5.97 -2.51
N LEU A 47 13.46 5.07 -3.30
CA LEU A 47 12.69 3.98 -2.74
C LEU A 47 13.61 3.05 -1.94
N SER A 48 13.21 2.75 -0.72
CA SER A 48 13.93 1.81 0.15
C SER A 48 13.48 0.38 -0.11
N SER A 49 14.41 -0.58 -0.03
CA SER A 49 14.05 -2.00 0.01
C SER A 49 13.33 -2.38 1.30
N LYS A 50 13.50 -1.58 2.36
CA LYS A 50 12.82 -1.76 3.64
C LYS A 50 11.66 -0.79 3.74
N ARG A 51 10.49 -1.27 4.19
CA ARG A 51 9.35 -0.42 4.50
C ARG A 51 9.68 0.59 5.59
N GLY A 52 9.00 1.74 5.57
CA GLY A 52 9.02 2.70 6.67
C GLY A 52 8.39 2.16 7.95
N ALA A 53 8.58 2.88 9.05
CA ALA A 53 7.90 2.58 10.31
C ALA A 53 6.37 2.69 10.14
N TYR A 54 5.63 1.87 10.88
CA TYR A 54 4.17 2.00 10.93
C TYR A 54 3.76 3.36 11.50
N LEU A 55 2.97 4.10 10.74
CA LEU A 55 2.41 5.37 11.18
C LEU A 55 0.88 5.25 11.25
N ARG A 56 0.33 5.35 12.44
CA ARG A 56 -1.12 5.37 12.65
C ARG A 56 -1.77 6.56 11.94
N ASN A 57 -1.07 7.69 11.88
CA ASN A 57 -1.46 8.86 11.11
C ASN A 57 -0.39 9.16 10.05
N LYS A 58 -0.71 8.89 8.79
CA LYS A 58 0.19 9.06 7.64
C LYS A 58 0.47 10.53 7.28
N THR A 59 -0.19 11.48 7.94
CA THR A 59 0.03 12.91 7.69
C THR A 59 1.06 13.55 8.63
N THR A 60 1.67 12.76 9.52
CA THR A 60 2.64 13.24 10.52
C THR A 60 4.00 13.58 9.94
N ASN A 61 4.33 13.02 8.78
CA ASN A 61 5.56 13.34 8.04
C ASN A 61 5.27 13.47 6.53
N GLU A 62 6.29 13.71 5.72
CA GLU A 62 6.14 13.85 4.27
C GLU A 62 6.29 12.53 3.50
N ASP A 63 6.64 11.41 4.13
CA ASP A 63 6.91 10.14 3.43
C ASP A 63 5.70 9.66 2.63
N CYS A 64 4.51 9.73 3.21
CA CYS A 64 3.28 9.37 2.50
C CYS A 64 3.05 10.25 1.26
N PHE A 65 3.39 11.54 1.35
CA PHE A 65 3.27 12.45 0.22
C PHE A 65 4.31 12.16 -0.86
N VAL A 66 5.56 11.90 -0.46
CA VAL A 66 6.64 11.53 -1.39
C VAL A 66 6.31 10.22 -2.12
N LEU A 67 5.83 9.20 -1.41
CA LEU A 67 5.35 7.94 -2.02
C LEU A 67 4.19 8.20 -3.00
N THR A 68 3.32 9.16 -2.68
CA THR A 68 2.23 9.58 -3.58
C THR A 68 2.78 10.27 -4.83
N LEU A 69 3.82 11.11 -4.72
CA LEU A 69 4.48 11.71 -5.89
C LEU A 69 5.11 10.64 -6.80
N TYR A 70 5.76 9.62 -6.23
CA TYR A 70 6.22 8.46 -7.01
C TYR A 70 5.08 7.79 -7.79
N GLY A 71 3.97 7.51 -7.11
CA GLY A 71 2.80 6.91 -7.74
C GLY A 71 2.23 7.77 -8.86
N ILE A 72 2.09 9.09 -8.63
CA ILE A 72 1.61 10.03 -9.64
C ILE A 72 2.56 10.05 -10.85
N ALA A 73 3.89 10.16 -10.64
CA ALA A 73 4.86 10.17 -11.72
C ALA A 73 4.78 8.89 -12.55
N LYS A 74 4.77 7.71 -11.90
CA LYS A 74 4.66 6.42 -12.60
C LYS A 74 3.37 6.30 -13.40
N ASP A 75 2.24 6.77 -12.86
CA ASP A 75 0.95 6.78 -13.57
C ASP A 75 0.93 7.77 -14.75
N LEU A 76 1.57 8.95 -14.61
CA LEU A 76 1.71 9.92 -15.70
C LEU A 76 2.57 9.33 -16.82
N ILE A 77 3.71 8.72 -16.50
CA ILE A 77 4.58 8.05 -17.47
C ILE A 77 3.83 6.94 -18.20
N ALA A 78 3.17 6.04 -17.46
CA ALA A 78 2.40 4.94 -18.03
C ALA A 78 1.24 5.41 -18.93
N SER A 79 0.72 6.62 -18.67
CA SER A 79 -0.35 7.23 -19.49
C SER A 79 0.16 7.97 -20.72
N GLY A 80 1.48 8.09 -20.92
CA GLY A 80 2.07 8.91 -21.96
C GLY A 80 1.84 10.41 -21.79
N VAL A 81 1.37 10.84 -20.62
CA VAL A 81 1.16 12.27 -20.31
C VAL A 81 2.52 12.90 -20.05
N ARG A 82 2.97 13.72 -20.99
CA ARG A 82 4.18 14.52 -20.80
C ARG A 82 3.84 15.75 -19.97
N SER A 83 4.41 15.83 -18.80
CA SER A 83 4.46 17.02 -17.98
C SER A 83 5.86 17.59 -18.13
N GLY A 84 6.01 18.73 -18.74
CA GLY A 84 7.30 19.41 -18.93
C GLY A 84 7.05 20.88 -19.20
N THR A 85 8.01 21.72 -18.90
CA THR A 85 8.09 23.17 -19.16
C THR A 85 6.77 23.87 -19.47
N GLY A 86 6.06 24.29 -18.41
CA GLY A 86 4.95 25.24 -18.53
C GLY A 86 3.54 24.68 -18.38
N GLN A 87 3.31 23.39 -18.55
CA GLN A 87 1.97 22.83 -18.44
C GLN A 87 1.77 22.12 -17.10
N THR A 88 0.89 22.68 -16.26
CA THR A 88 0.47 22.04 -15.01
C THR A 88 -0.61 20.99 -15.28
N VAL A 89 -0.39 19.74 -14.87
CA VAL A 89 -1.37 18.65 -15.00
C VAL A 89 -2.32 18.68 -13.81
N PRO A 90 -3.62 18.89 -14.02
CA PRO A 90 -4.61 18.81 -12.94
C PRO A 90 -4.86 17.34 -12.57
N ILE A 91 -4.79 17.04 -11.27
CA ILE A 91 -4.95 15.69 -10.71
C ILE A 91 -6.19 15.65 -9.81
N THR A 92 -7.06 14.68 -10.04
CA THR A 92 -8.03 14.19 -9.07
C THR A 92 -7.42 12.95 -8.42
N LEU A 93 -7.05 13.05 -7.15
CA LEU A 93 -6.39 12.00 -6.40
C LEU A 93 -7.43 11.13 -5.67
N LEU A 94 -7.32 9.81 -5.80
CA LEU A 94 -8.11 8.83 -5.05
C LEU A 94 -7.17 8.09 -4.11
N VAL A 95 -7.45 8.13 -2.80
CA VAL A 95 -6.61 7.50 -1.76
C VAL A 95 -7.48 6.70 -0.78
N GLY A 96 -6.87 5.73 -0.11
CA GLY A 96 -7.53 4.87 0.87
C GLY A 96 -7.04 5.10 2.30
N LEU A 97 -7.96 4.95 3.26
CA LEU A 97 -7.65 4.84 4.69
C LEU A 97 -8.20 3.53 5.24
N PRO A 98 -7.49 2.89 6.19
CA PRO A 98 -8.02 1.77 6.93
C PRO A 98 -9.36 2.11 7.58
N PRO A 99 -10.32 1.17 7.67
CA PRO A 99 -11.62 1.40 8.30
C PRO A 99 -11.51 2.01 9.70
N ALA A 100 -10.61 1.50 10.54
CA ALA A 100 -10.39 2.00 11.90
C ALA A 100 -9.97 3.48 11.97
N HIS A 101 -9.42 4.04 10.91
CA HIS A 101 -8.91 5.42 10.89
C HIS A 101 -9.77 6.36 10.05
N TYR A 102 -10.65 5.82 9.20
CA TYR A 102 -11.41 6.60 8.24
C TYR A 102 -12.23 7.71 8.89
N GLY A 103 -13.06 7.38 9.87
CA GLY A 103 -13.93 8.35 10.53
C GLY A 103 -13.19 9.53 11.17
N ALA A 104 -12.07 9.26 11.81
CA ALA A 104 -11.28 10.28 12.51
C ALA A 104 -10.35 11.08 11.59
N GLN A 105 -9.85 10.48 10.51
CA GLN A 105 -8.73 11.05 9.74
C GLN A 105 -9.08 11.49 8.31
N PHE A 106 -10.24 11.14 7.74
CA PHE A 106 -10.51 11.38 6.31
C PHE A 106 -10.42 12.88 5.92
N LYS A 107 -10.87 13.80 6.79
CA LYS A 107 -10.79 15.24 6.52
C LYS A 107 -9.35 15.75 6.53
N SER A 108 -8.57 15.40 7.55
CA SER A 108 -7.17 15.80 7.66
C SER A 108 -6.32 15.17 6.56
N PHE A 109 -6.58 13.91 6.21
CA PHE A 109 -5.90 13.21 5.13
C PHE A 109 -6.21 13.82 3.76
N ARG A 110 -7.47 14.20 3.50
CA ARG A 110 -7.84 14.96 2.31
C ARG A 110 -7.11 16.30 2.24
N SER A 111 -7.13 17.08 3.32
CA SER A 111 -6.46 18.38 3.40
C SER A 111 -4.95 18.30 3.24
N TYR A 112 -4.33 17.22 3.70
CA TYR A 112 -2.90 16.95 3.58
C TYR A 112 -2.43 16.94 2.12
N PHE A 113 -3.25 16.47 1.19
CA PHE A 113 -2.95 16.47 -0.24
C PHE A 113 -3.35 17.78 -0.94
N LEU A 114 -4.47 18.39 -0.55
CA LEU A 114 -5.01 19.56 -1.24
C LEU A 114 -4.27 20.86 -0.93
N ASN A 115 -3.77 21.04 0.29
CA ASN A 115 -3.21 22.32 0.74
C ASN A 115 -1.74 22.51 0.34
N ARG A 116 -1.37 22.19 -0.93
CA ARG A 116 0.03 22.24 -1.36
C ARG A 116 0.31 23.11 -2.58
N GLY A 117 -0.72 23.68 -3.21
CA GLY A 117 -0.59 24.47 -4.42
C GLY A 117 -0.03 23.66 -5.62
N PRO A 118 0.55 24.34 -6.62
CA PRO A 118 1.31 23.68 -7.69
C PRO A 118 2.56 22.99 -7.13
N ILE A 119 2.81 21.77 -7.60
CA ILE A 119 3.91 20.91 -7.12
C ILE A 119 4.82 20.64 -8.32
N GLU A 120 6.07 21.01 -8.16
CA GLU A 120 7.14 20.74 -9.13
C GLU A 120 8.09 19.71 -8.52
N PHE A 121 8.38 18.67 -9.27
CA PHE A 121 9.29 17.59 -8.85
C PHE A 121 9.84 16.87 -10.09
N ALA A 122 10.89 16.10 -9.93
CA ALA A 122 11.42 15.26 -11.00
C ALA A 122 11.56 13.80 -10.54
N LEU A 123 11.38 12.86 -11.46
CA LEU A 123 11.69 11.45 -11.26
C LEU A 123 12.68 11.02 -12.36
N ASP A 124 13.84 10.53 -11.95
CA ASP A 124 14.95 10.14 -12.84
C ASP A 124 15.29 11.24 -13.89
N GLY A 125 15.25 12.51 -13.47
CA GLY A 125 15.50 13.66 -14.33
C GLY A 125 14.32 14.10 -15.22
N GLN A 126 13.24 13.34 -15.26
CA GLN A 126 12.01 13.77 -15.94
C GLN A 126 11.23 14.71 -15.03
N GLU A 127 11.01 15.95 -15.48
CA GLU A 127 10.28 16.98 -14.73
C GLU A 127 8.77 16.80 -14.80
N PHE A 128 8.10 17.05 -13.68
CA PHE A 128 6.65 17.06 -13.52
C PHE A 128 6.19 18.33 -12.84
N ARG A 129 5.09 18.89 -13.33
CA ARG A 129 4.36 19.98 -12.69
C ARG A 129 2.90 19.59 -12.60
N ILE A 130 2.42 19.42 -11.39
CA ILE A 130 1.05 18.98 -11.12
C ILE A 130 0.33 19.92 -10.17
N ARG A 131 -1.01 19.84 -10.15
CA ARG A 131 -1.83 20.43 -9.10
C ARG A 131 -2.91 19.43 -8.72
N ILE A 132 -3.02 19.13 -7.42
CA ILE A 132 -4.08 18.27 -6.91
C ILE A 132 -5.32 19.15 -6.70
N ASP A 133 -6.25 19.09 -7.65
CA ASP A 133 -7.47 19.91 -7.65
C ASP A 133 -8.57 19.31 -6.77
N ASP A 134 -8.60 17.98 -6.66
CA ASP A 134 -9.50 17.25 -5.76
C ASP A 134 -8.83 16.01 -5.20
N CYS A 135 -9.23 15.64 -3.99
CA CYS A 135 -8.78 14.41 -3.33
C CYS A 135 -9.98 13.70 -2.71
N LYS A 136 -10.25 12.49 -3.16
CA LYS A 136 -11.30 11.63 -2.61
C LYS A 136 -10.68 10.55 -1.76
N VAL A 137 -11.14 10.46 -0.52
CA VAL A 137 -10.67 9.46 0.45
C VAL A 137 -11.72 8.38 0.58
N TYR A 138 -11.33 7.13 0.40
CA TYR A 138 -12.19 5.96 0.52
C TYR A 138 -11.75 5.07 1.69
N VAL A 139 -12.64 4.22 2.15
CA VAL A 139 -12.29 3.10 3.04
C VAL A 139 -11.50 2.07 2.22
N GLN A 140 -10.39 1.55 2.74
CA GLN A 140 -9.67 0.44 2.13
C GLN A 140 -10.61 -0.76 1.93
N GLY A 141 -10.36 -1.58 0.89
CA GLY A 141 -11.29 -2.61 0.46
C GLY A 141 -12.42 -2.14 -0.48
N PHE A 142 -12.79 -0.83 -0.47
CA PHE A 142 -13.84 -0.33 -1.36
C PHE A 142 -13.50 -0.47 -2.85
N GLY A 143 -12.25 -0.23 -3.22
CA GLY A 143 -11.78 -0.43 -4.61
C GLY A 143 -11.89 -1.89 -5.05
N ALA A 144 -11.54 -2.83 -4.17
CA ALA A 144 -11.70 -4.26 -4.42
C ALA A 144 -13.18 -4.64 -4.59
N LEU A 145 -14.05 -4.13 -3.71
CA LEU A 145 -15.51 -4.31 -3.85
C LEU A 145 -16.01 -3.86 -5.22
N MET A 146 -15.59 -2.67 -5.68
CA MET A 146 -16.02 -2.13 -6.97
C MET A 146 -15.57 -2.98 -8.15
N SER A 147 -14.40 -3.61 -8.09
CA SER A 147 -13.90 -4.48 -9.16
C SER A 147 -14.72 -5.75 -9.35
N VAL A 148 -15.39 -6.22 -8.30
CA VAL A 148 -16.25 -7.44 -8.31
C VAL A 148 -17.73 -7.12 -8.05
N TYR A 149 -18.12 -5.85 -8.10
CA TYR A 149 -19.46 -5.40 -7.72
C TYR A 149 -20.58 -6.13 -8.46
N GLY A 150 -20.37 -6.41 -9.76
CA GLY A 150 -21.34 -7.18 -10.56
C GLY A 150 -21.65 -8.58 -10.00
N GLN A 151 -20.70 -9.18 -9.29
CA GLN A 151 -20.83 -10.52 -8.70
C GLN A 151 -21.49 -10.47 -7.31
N VAL A 152 -21.21 -9.42 -6.53
CA VAL A 152 -21.65 -9.35 -5.13
C VAL A 152 -22.92 -8.54 -4.90
N ARG A 153 -23.33 -7.67 -5.83
CA ARG A 153 -24.47 -6.76 -5.68
C ARG A 153 -25.81 -7.44 -5.35
N ASN A 154 -25.96 -8.69 -5.76
CA ASN A 154 -27.18 -9.47 -5.55
C ASN A 154 -27.09 -10.43 -4.35
N LEU A 155 -25.95 -10.47 -3.66
CA LEU A 155 -25.79 -11.28 -2.45
C LEU A 155 -26.42 -10.55 -1.27
N SER A 156 -27.12 -11.31 -0.41
CA SER A 156 -27.70 -10.78 0.82
C SER A 156 -26.62 -10.26 1.76
N ASN A 157 -25.52 -11.03 1.88
CA ASN A 157 -24.37 -10.70 2.70
C ASN A 157 -23.08 -11.11 1.97
N ALA A 158 -22.07 -10.28 2.08
CA ALA A 158 -20.70 -10.54 1.66
C ALA A 158 -19.76 -9.77 2.59
N VAL A 159 -18.50 -10.13 2.58
CA VAL A 159 -17.44 -9.37 3.26
C VAL A 159 -16.25 -9.24 2.34
N VAL A 160 -15.69 -8.04 2.27
CA VAL A 160 -14.38 -7.81 1.66
C VAL A 160 -13.35 -7.85 2.78
N VAL A 161 -12.35 -8.72 2.62
CA VAL A 161 -11.22 -8.83 3.53
C VAL A 161 -9.97 -8.37 2.79
N ASP A 162 -9.27 -7.39 3.36
CA ASP A 162 -8.01 -6.85 2.83
C ASP A 162 -6.89 -7.12 3.85
N MET A 163 -6.02 -8.07 3.54
CA MET A 163 -4.86 -8.39 4.37
C MET A 163 -3.70 -7.47 4.01
N GLY A 164 -3.60 -6.36 4.73
CA GLY A 164 -2.51 -5.41 4.62
C GLY A 164 -1.22 -5.86 5.32
N GLY A 165 -0.21 -4.98 5.35
CA GLY A 165 1.05 -5.26 6.05
C GLY A 165 0.88 -5.43 7.56
N PHE A 166 0.20 -4.48 8.20
CA PHE A 166 0.00 -4.46 9.67
C PHE A 166 -1.41 -4.84 10.09
N THR A 167 -2.41 -4.56 9.25
CA THR A 167 -3.82 -4.76 9.57
C THR A 167 -4.46 -5.74 8.61
N LEU A 168 -5.47 -6.45 9.11
CA LEU A 168 -6.48 -7.10 8.32
C LEU A 168 -7.73 -6.24 8.40
N ASP A 169 -8.09 -5.63 7.29
CA ASP A 169 -9.25 -4.76 7.20
C ASP A 169 -10.45 -5.53 6.65
N TYR A 170 -11.63 -5.32 7.21
CA TYR A 170 -12.85 -5.97 6.73
C TYR A 170 -13.96 -4.95 6.48
N LEU A 171 -14.68 -5.13 5.38
CA LEU A 171 -15.79 -4.29 4.94
C LEU A 171 -17.00 -5.18 4.64
N PRO A 172 -17.98 -5.28 5.57
CA PRO A 172 -19.21 -5.99 5.32
C PRO A 172 -20.03 -5.32 4.21
N VAL A 173 -20.71 -6.14 3.41
CA VAL A 173 -21.58 -5.73 2.31
C VAL A 173 -22.94 -6.39 2.53
N LYS A 174 -24.02 -5.60 2.64
CA LYS A 174 -25.40 -6.07 2.81
C LYS A 174 -26.23 -5.62 1.63
N SER A 175 -26.86 -6.56 0.95
CA SER A 175 -27.68 -6.30 -0.25
C SER A 175 -26.94 -5.40 -1.29
N GLY A 176 -25.68 -5.70 -1.52
CA GLY A 176 -24.81 -4.96 -2.46
C GLY A 176 -24.29 -3.62 -1.97
N ALA A 177 -24.65 -3.16 -0.75
CA ALA A 177 -24.19 -1.89 -0.20
C ALA A 177 -23.12 -2.11 0.89
N PRO A 178 -22.01 -1.36 0.89
CA PRO A 178 -20.98 -1.43 1.92
C PRO A 178 -21.51 -0.88 3.25
N CYS A 179 -21.33 -1.64 4.34
CA CYS A 179 -21.71 -1.26 5.70
C CYS A 179 -20.54 -0.59 6.41
N VAL A 180 -20.29 0.70 6.12
CA VAL A 180 -19.15 1.44 6.69
C VAL A 180 -19.20 1.52 8.23
N ALA A 181 -20.39 1.48 8.84
CA ALA A 181 -20.55 1.48 10.29
C ALA A 181 -20.10 0.17 10.97
N GLU A 182 -20.05 -0.94 10.21
CA GLU A 182 -19.67 -2.26 10.71
C GLU A 182 -18.27 -2.68 10.21
N CYS A 183 -17.59 -1.84 9.44
CA CYS A 183 -16.23 -2.12 8.99
C CYS A 183 -15.23 -1.97 10.15
N GLY A 184 -14.13 -2.69 10.07
CA GLY A 184 -13.11 -2.64 11.10
C GLY A 184 -11.75 -3.07 10.60
N SER A 185 -10.78 -2.95 11.51
CA SER A 185 -9.39 -3.34 11.29
C SER A 185 -8.92 -4.17 12.48
N LEU A 186 -8.27 -5.29 12.21
CA LEU A 186 -7.58 -6.11 13.18
C LEU A 186 -6.07 -5.89 13.03
N ASP A 187 -5.31 -5.91 14.11
CA ASP A 187 -3.85 -5.81 14.09
C ASP A 187 -3.19 -7.16 13.69
N ASP A 188 -3.74 -7.80 12.65
CA ASP A 188 -3.40 -9.15 12.20
C ASP A 188 -3.04 -9.16 10.70
N GLY A 189 -2.19 -8.22 10.30
CA GLY A 189 -1.67 -8.16 8.94
C GLY A 189 -0.57 -9.20 8.66
N VAL A 190 -0.14 -9.24 7.39
CA VAL A 190 0.82 -10.23 6.87
C VAL A 190 2.17 -10.23 7.63
N ILE A 191 2.53 -9.13 8.29
CA ILE A 191 3.78 -9.07 9.09
C ILE A 191 3.73 -9.99 10.31
N LYS A 192 2.57 -10.10 10.96
CA LYS A 192 2.39 -11.09 12.05
C LYS A 192 2.50 -12.52 11.52
N LEU A 193 1.93 -12.79 10.34
CA LEU A 193 2.11 -14.06 9.65
C LEU A 193 3.59 -14.36 9.42
N TYR A 194 4.36 -13.41 8.88
CA TYR A 194 5.81 -13.61 8.68
C TYR A 194 6.51 -13.89 9.99
N ASN A 195 6.26 -13.10 11.04
CA ASN A 195 6.87 -13.31 12.34
C ASN A 195 6.58 -14.71 12.91
N LYS A 196 5.33 -15.21 12.77
CA LYS A 196 4.96 -16.58 13.19
C LYS A 196 5.74 -17.62 12.40
N VAL A 197 5.79 -17.48 11.07
CA VAL A 197 6.52 -18.41 10.19
C VAL A 197 8.01 -18.40 10.48
N LEU A 198 8.63 -17.23 10.54
CA LEU A 198 10.08 -17.09 10.80
C LEU A 198 10.47 -17.61 12.18
N SER A 199 9.65 -17.34 13.20
CA SER A 199 9.87 -17.87 14.55
C SER A 199 9.83 -19.39 14.60
N ARG A 200 8.93 -20.02 13.84
CA ARG A 200 8.88 -21.49 13.75
C ARG A 200 10.08 -22.06 13.02
N CYS A 201 10.50 -21.47 11.90
CA CYS A 201 11.69 -21.90 11.18
C CYS A 201 12.94 -21.83 12.05
N ASN A 202 13.07 -20.75 12.83
CA ASN A 202 14.18 -20.61 13.77
C ASN A 202 14.12 -21.64 14.90
N GLY A 203 12.95 -21.81 15.53
CA GLY A 203 12.79 -22.69 16.68
C GLY A 203 12.87 -24.19 16.38
N GLU A 204 12.39 -24.62 15.20
CA GLU A 204 12.33 -26.04 14.84
C GLU A 204 13.50 -26.50 13.95
N LEU A 205 14.08 -25.60 13.14
CA LEU A 205 15.10 -25.96 12.14
C LEU A 205 16.40 -25.14 12.28
N ASP A 206 16.49 -24.23 13.24
CA ASP A 206 17.63 -23.30 13.42
C ASP A 206 17.96 -22.51 12.13
N LEU A 207 16.91 -22.09 11.40
CA LEU A 207 17.02 -21.36 10.15
C LEU A 207 16.37 -19.98 10.25
N LEU A 208 17.01 -18.99 9.64
CA LEU A 208 16.54 -17.58 9.60
C LEU A 208 16.28 -17.15 8.14
N PRO A 209 15.22 -17.65 7.49
CA PRO A 209 14.83 -17.16 6.17
C PRO A 209 14.37 -15.70 6.22
N SER A 210 14.30 -15.06 5.07
CA SER A 210 13.80 -13.69 4.92
C SER A 210 12.27 -13.63 4.75
N GLU A 211 11.68 -12.45 4.90
CA GLU A 211 10.26 -12.22 4.55
C GLU A 211 10.01 -12.52 3.06
N ASP A 212 10.99 -12.26 2.17
CA ASP A 212 10.88 -12.53 0.74
C ASP A 212 10.88 -14.05 0.44
N ASP A 213 11.60 -14.83 1.23
CA ASP A 213 11.56 -16.30 1.14
C ASP A 213 10.19 -16.84 1.53
N VAL A 214 9.59 -16.29 2.60
CA VAL A 214 8.22 -16.64 3.02
C VAL A 214 7.23 -16.28 1.91
N ASP A 215 7.31 -15.08 1.34
CA ASP A 215 6.47 -14.66 0.22
C ASP A 215 6.63 -15.59 -0.99
N ALA A 216 7.86 -15.96 -1.35
CA ALA A 216 8.11 -16.86 -2.46
C ALA A 216 7.46 -18.23 -2.25
N VAL A 217 7.58 -18.79 -1.05
CA VAL A 217 7.00 -20.10 -0.71
C VAL A 217 5.47 -20.07 -0.67
N LEU A 218 4.88 -19.04 -0.06
CA LEU A 218 3.41 -18.93 0.08
C LEU A 218 2.72 -18.59 -1.25
N GLN A 219 3.40 -17.85 -2.14
CA GLN A 219 2.91 -17.54 -3.48
C GLN A 219 3.30 -18.59 -4.54
N ASN A 220 3.87 -19.74 -4.13
CA ASN A 220 4.35 -20.78 -5.02
C ASN A 220 5.33 -20.28 -6.10
N ARG A 221 6.13 -19.26 -5.78
CA ARG A 221 7.23 -18.78 -6.61
C ARG A 221 8.44 -19.68 -6.43
N GLN A 222 9.40 -19.59 -7.36
CA GLN A 222 10.67 -20.32 -7.26
C GLN A 222 11.40 -19.94 -5.96
N SER A 223 11.90 -20.95 -5.26
CA SER A 223 12.66 -20.80 -4.01
C SER A 223 13.64 -21.95 -3.88
N ASP A 224 14.86 -21.65 -3.47
CA ASP A 224 15.95 -22.64 -3.28
C ASP A 224 15.94 -23.28 -1.89
N LEU A 225 14.96 -22.93 -1.03
CA LEU A 225 14.83 -23.52 0.30
C LEU A 225 14.54 -25.04 0.22
N PRO A 226 15.03 -25.82 1.20
CA PRO A 226 14.70 -27.25 1.33
C PRO A 226 13.18 -27.50 1.41
N GLY A 227 12.76 -28.69 0.95
CA GLY A 227 11.34 -29.08 0.95
C GLY A 227 10.71 -29.07 2.35
N GLU A 228 11.45 -29.51 3.36
CA GLU A 228 11.03 -29.50 4.77
C GLU A 228 10.74 -28.07 5.27
N VAL A 229 11.62 -27.11 4.98
CA VAL A 229 11.44 -25.69 5.34
C VAL A 229 10.18 -25.14 4.69
N LYS A 230 9.98 -25.40 3.39
CA LYS A 230 8.77 -24.97 2.66
C LYS A 230 7.50 -25.56 3.25
N GLN A 231 7.54 -26.83 3.69
CA GLN A 231 6.40 -27.48 4.32
C GLN A 231 6.08 -26.86 5.68
N LEU A 232 7.10 -26.62 6.51
CA LEU A 232 6.94 -25.95 7.80
C LEU A 232 6.36 -24.54 7.64
N MET A 233 6.85 -23.75 6.68
CA MET A 233 6.34 -22.42 6.39
C MET A 233 4.84 -22.46 6.04
N ARG A 234 4.43 -23.39 5.17
CA ARG A 234 3.01 -23.53 4.79
C ARG A 234 2.14 -23.98 5.95
N ALA A 235 2.63 -24.89 6.79
CA ALA A 235 1.91 -25.32 7.98
C ALA A 235 1.71 -24.17 8.98
N ALA A 236 2.77 -23.40 9.25
CA ALA A 236 2.68 -22.24 10.14
C ALA A 236 1.73 -21.15 9.60
N ALA A 237 1.71 -20.97 8.28
CA ALA A 237 0.80 -20.02 7.64
C ALA A 237 -0.66 -20.50 7.70
N ALA A 238 -0.90 -21.80 7.50
CA ALA A 238 -2.25 -22.37 7.64
C ALA A 238 -2.80 -22.22 9.05
N GLU A 239 -2.01 -22.53 10.07
CA GLU A 239 -2.39 -22.30 11.48
C GLU A 239 -2.71 -20.82 11.77
N TYR A 240 -1.96 -19.89 11.18
CA TYR A 240 -2.26 -18.45 11.34
C TYR A 240 -3.64 -18.09 10.76
N VAL A 241 -3.98 -18.63 9.60
CA VAL A 241 -5.29 -18.40 8.95
C VAL A 241 -6.41 -19.03 9.77
N ASP A 242 -6.20 -20.23 10.30
CA ASP A 242 -7.17 -20.91 11.16
C ASP A 242 -7.43 -20.12 12.45
N ASP A 243 -6.38 -19.60 13.09
CA ASP A 243 -6.48 -18.74 14.26
C ASP A 243 -7.32 -17.48 13.98
N LEU A 244 -7.14 -16.85 12.80
CA LEU A 244 -7.92 -15.67 12.40
C LEU A 244 -9.41 -16.01 12.21
N SER A 245 -9.71 -17.15 11.61
CA SER A 245 -11.08 -17.56 11.31
C SER A 245 -11.90 -17.90 12.56
N LEU A 246 -11.24 -18.39 13.61
CA LEU A 246 -11.88 -18.75 14.89
C LEU A 246 -12.20 -17.54 15.78
N ILE A 247 -11.56 -16.39 15.55
CA ILE A 247 -11.65 -15.26 16.48
C ILE A 247 -12.61 -14.17 15.99
N HIS A 248 -12.83 -13.98 14.68
CA HIS A 248 -13.35 -12.68 14.19
C HIS A 248 -14.28 -12.69 12.96
N ILE A 249 -14.56 -13.81 12.31
CA ILE A 249 -15.37 -13.78 11.07
C ILE A 249 -16.50 -14.81 11.14
#